data_3d8d8654bf21eeb5a169fd003125dfb7
#
_entry.id   3d8d8654bf21eeb5a169fd003125dfb7
#
_cell.length_a   1.000
_cell.length_b   1.000
_cell.length_c   1.000
_cell.angle_alpha   90.00
_cell.angle_beta   90.00
_cell.angle_gamma   90.00
#
_symmetry.space_group_name_H-M   'P 1'
#
loop_
_entity.id
_entity.type
_entity.pdbx_description
1 polymer ?
#
loop_
_entity_poly.entity_id
_entity_poly.type
_entity_poly.pdbx_seq_one_letter_code
_entity_poly.pdbx_strand_id
1 'polypeptide(L)'
;VIIKALAFGLSLLLAGCAGASGQEPVKVTAGRFLSALASGDHGSACALLAPRARESWAPADCEGGIAGANVPDGVPETVSVWSEEAQVKTARDTLFLHESPTGWLITGAGCRHRNEQVYDCVVGGP
;
A
#
# COMPACT_ATOMS: atom_id res chain seq x y z
N VAL A 1 -51.93 10.39 -40.48
CA VAL A 1 -51.52 10.28 -39.06
C VAL A 1 -50.13 9.70 -39.02
N ILE A 2 -49.16 10.52 -38.66
CA ILE A 2 -47.77 10.13 -38.60
C ILE A 2 -47.49 9.79 -37.13
N ILE A 3 -47.24 8.52 -36.87
CA ILE A 3 -46.78 8.04 -35.59
C ILE A 3 -45.25 8.10 -35.61
N LYS A 4 -44.69 9.09 -34.92
CA LYS A 4 -43.26 9.14 -34.63
C LYS A 4 -42.96 8.20 -33.49
N ALA A 5 -42.35 7.06 -33.81
CA ALA A 5 -41.76 6.19 -32.82
C ALA A 5 -40.49 6.86 -32.29
N LEU A 6 -40.53 7.36 -31.08
CA LEU A 6 -39.37 7.79 -30.31
C LEU A 6 -38.65 6.51 -29.81
N ALA A 7 -37.56 6.16 -30.45
CA ALA A 7 -36.63 5.17 -29.94
C ALA A 7 -35.88 5.83 -28.76
N PHE A 8 -36.26 5.50 -27.56
CA PHE A 8 -35.45 5.79 -26.37
C PHE A 8 -34.26 4.82 -26.36
N GLY A 9 -33.13 5.33 -26.80
CA GLY A 9 -31.89 4.64 -26.63
C GLY A 9 -31.50 4.66 -25.14
N LEU A 10 -31.70 3.55 -24.47
CA LEU A 10 -31.22 3.34 -23.11
C LEU A 10 -29.71 3.09 -23.18
N SER A 11 -28.93 4.15 -23.02
CA SER A 11 -27.48 4.04 -22.86
C SER A 11 -27.21 3.46 -21.49
N LEU A 12 -26.97 2.16 -21.41
CA LEU A 12 -26.39 1.53 -20.23
C LEU A 12 -24.94 2.02 -20.11
N LEU A 13 -24.74 2.99 -19.23
CA LEU A 13 -23.41 3.34 -18.74
C LEU A 13 -22.97 2.22 -17.79
N LEU A 14 -22.29 1.23 -18.32
CA LEU A 14 -21.53 0.27 -17.52
C LEU A 14 -20.34 1.01 -16.93
N ALA A 15 -20.53 1.56 -15.74
CA ALA A 15 -19.41 2.01 -14.92
C ALA A 15 -18.66 0.79 -14.39
N GLY A 16 -17.75 0.24 -15.19
CA GLY A 16 -16.86 -0.83 -14.81
C GLY A 16 -15.75 -0.28 -13.95
N CYS A 17 -15.92 -0.26 -12.62
CA CYS A 17 -14.89 0.16 -11.66
C CYS A 17 -14.33 -0.98 -10.83
N ALA A 18 -14.52 -2.23 -11.26
CA ALA A 18 -14.01 -3.36 -10.52
C ALA A 18 -12.50 -3.54 -10.77
N GLY A 19 -11.68 -3.50 -9.75
CA GLY A 19 -10.29 -3.94 -9.73
C GLY A 19 -9.22 -2.83 -9.80
N ALA A 20 -9.36 -1.80 -10.64
CA ALA A 20 -8.34 -0.75 -10.76
C ALA A 20 -8.34 0.22 -9.58
N SER A 21 -9.50 0.49 -8.95
CA SER A 21 -9.64 1.42 -7.83
C SER A 21 -9.01 0.92 -6.52
N GLY A 22 -8.86 -0.41 -6.34
CA GLY A 22 -8.23 -1.00 -5.16
C GLY A 22 -6.71 -0.84 -5.14
N GLN A 23 -6.07 -0.80 -6.30
CA GLN A 23 -4.61 -0.72 -6.40
C GLN A 23 -4.06 0.69 -6.20
N GLU A 24 -4.76 1.71 -6.67
CA GLU A 24 -4.28 3.10 -6.61
C GLU A 24 -4.08 3.62 -5.18
N PRO A 25 -5.01 3.44 -4.22
CA PRO A 25 -4.77 3.82 -2.83
C PRO A 25 -3.57 3.12 -2.21
N VAL A 26 -3.36 1.85 -2.50
CA VAL A 26 -2.21 1.08 -2.04
C VAL A 26 -0.90 1.66 -2.60
N LYS A 27 -0.88 1.91 -3.90
CA LYS A 27 0.27 2.50 -4.58
C LYS A 27 0.62 3.88 -4.01
N VAL A 28 -0.38 4.71 -3.77
CA VAL A 28 -0.20 6.05 -3.17
C VAL A 28 0.39 5.94 -1.78
N THR A 29 -0.15 5.08 -0.92
CA THR A 29 0.35 4.88 0.45
C THR A 29 1.79 4.39 0.45
N ALA A 30 2.10 3.37 -0.34
CA ALA A 30 3.46 2.85 -0.46
C ALA A 30 4.43 3.92 -1.00
N GLY A 31 4.01 4.67 -2.01
CA GLY A 31 4.81 5.76 -2.57
C GLY A 31 5.10 6.87 -1.56
N ARG A 32 4.11 7.27 -0.75
CA ARG A 32 4.28 8.26 0.31
C ARG A 32 5.25 7.76 1.38
N PHE A 33 5.14 6.51 1.78
CA PHE A 33 6.04 5.90 2.75
C PHE A 33 7.48 5.91 2.25
N LEU A 34 7.73 5.45 1.04
CA LEU A 34 9.06 5.41 0.44
C LEU A 34 9.63 6.82 0.23
N SER A 35 8.81 7.78 -0.20
CA SER A 35 9.22 9.18 -0.35
C SER A 35 9.59 9.82 0.99
N ALA A 36 8.83 9.54 2.04
CA ALA A 36 9.13 10.03 3.39
C ALA A 36 10.48 9.50 3.88
N LEU A 37 10.75 8.21 3.67
CA LEU A 37 12.04 7.62 4.01
C LEU A 37 13.19 8.26 3.21
N ALA A 38 13.01 8.44 1.91
CA ALA A 38 14.03 9.03 1.04
C ALA A 38 14.37 10.47 1.40
N SER A 39 13.40 11.24 1.90
CA SER A 39 13.59 12.62 2.34
C SER A 39 14.00 12.77 3.81
N GLY A 40 14.11 11.66 4.55
CA GLY A 40 14.41 11.69 5.98
C GLY A 40 13.25 12.16 6.86
N ASP A 41 12.03 12.20 6.33
CA ASP A 41 10.82 12.54 7.07
C ASP A 41 10.28 11.31 7.79
N HIS A 42 10.95 10.92 8.88
CA HIS A 42 10.63 9.74 9.65
C HIS A 42 9.28 9.84 10.36
N GLY A 43 8.85 11.04 10.72
CA GLY A 43 7.53 11.26 11.32
C GLY A 43 6.39 10.90 10.36
N SER A 44 6.48 11.35 9.12
CA SER A 44 5.51 10.99 8.08
C SER A 44 5.55 9.49 7.75
N ALA A 45 6.73 8.89 7.71
CA ALA A 45 6.86 7.45 7.52
C ALA A 45 6.19 6.67 8.65
N CYS A 46 6.43 7.05 9.90
CA CYS A 46 5.81 6.44 11.09
C CYS A 46 4.28 6.54 11.08
N ALA A 47 3.73 7.66 10.60
CA ALA A 47 2.29 7.84 10.50
C ALA A 47 1.62 6.86 9.54
N LEU A 48 2.36 6.30 8.59
CA LEU A 48 1.88 5.34 7.61
C LEU A 48 2.08 3.88 8.05
N LEU A 49 2.74 3.63 9.17
CA LEU A 49 2.93 2.28 9.71
C LEU A 49 1.70 1.83 10.50
N ALA A 50 1.30 0.59 10.29
CA ALA A 50 0.34 -0.07 11.15
C ALA A 50 0.90 -0.20 12.57
N PRO A 51 0.05 -0.18 13.63
CA PRO A 51 0.52 -0.30 15.00
C PRO A 51 1.42 -1.52 15.22
N ARG A 52 1.06 -2.67 14.66
CA ARG A 52 1.86 -3.90 14.81
C ARG A 52 3.24 -3.81 14.16
N ALA A 53 3.40 -2.99 13.13
CA ALA A 53 4.69 -2.80 12.47
C ALA A 53 5.69 -2.04 13.36
N ARG A 54 5.19 -1.34 14.37
CA ARG A 54 5.99 -0.58 15.34
C ARG A 54 6.25 -1.29 16.66
N GLU A 55 5.70 -2.50 16.83
CA GLU A 55 5.76 -3.22 18.11
C GLU A 55 7.18 -3.58 18.56
N SER A 56 8.12 -3.72 17.62
CA SER A 56 9.52 -4.01 17.94
C SER A 56 10.27 -2.82 18.55
N TRP A 57 9.70 -1.63 18.48
CA TRP A 57 10.29 -0.41 19.04
C TRP A 57 9.53 0.06 20.27
N ALA A 58 10.22 0.83 21.12
CA ALA A 58 9.54 1.51 22.23
C ALA A 58 8.44 2.43 21.69
N PRO A 59 7.30 2.59 22.40
CA PRO A 59 6.15 3.33 21.88
C PRO A 59 6.43 4.75 21.37
N ALA A 60 7.43 5.43 21.96
CA ALA A 60 7.81 6.78 21.55
C ALA A 60 8.97 6.83 20.56
N ASP A 61 9.50 5.69 20.12
CA ASP A 61 10.75 5.62 19.33
C ASP A 61 10.55 5.08 17.91
N CYS A 62 9.39 5.30 17.33
CA CYS A 62 9.14 4.89 15.96
C CYS A 62 10.11 5.58 14.99
N GLU A 63 10.34 6.88 15.13
CA GLU A 63 11.22 7.64 14.24
C GLU A 63 12.67 7.14 14.30
N GLY A 64 13.18 6.88 15.50
CA GLY A 64 14.50 6.30 15.67
C GLY A 64 14.60 4.89 15.11
N GLY A 65 13.57 4.07 15.34
CA GLY A 65 13.49 2.73 14.83
C GLY A 65 13.48 2.68 13.29
N ILE A 66 12.63 3.48 12.66
CA ILE A 66 12.54 3.50 11.18
C ILE A 66 13.79 4.10 10.54
N ALA A 67 14.42 5.08 11.17
CA ALA A 67 15.66 5.66 10.68
C ALA A 67 16.80 4.63 10.60
N GLY A 68 16.84 3.69 11.56
CA GLY A 68 17.86 2.64 11.60
C GLY A 68 17.51 1.36 10.85
N ALA A 69 16.30 1.23 10.30
CA ALA A 69 15.81 -0.02 9.75
C ALA A 69 16.40 -0.37 8.37
N ASN A 70 16.98 0.58 7.66
CA ASN A 70 17.57 0.38 6.33
C ASN A 70 16.60 -0.22 5.30
N VAL A 71 15.40 0.34 5.23
CA VAL A 71 14.44 -0.01 4.17
C VAL A 71 15.00 0.45 2.82
N PRO A 72 15.08 -0.43 1.81
CA PRO A 72 15.56 -0.03 0.49
C PRO A 72 14.71 1.09 -0.12
N ASP A 73 15.35 2.07 -0.74
CA ASP A 73 14.65 3.10 -1.50
C ASP A 73 14.08 2.52 -2.81
N GLY A 74 13.12 3.19 -3.36
CA GLY A 74 12.48 2.79 -4.61
C GLY A 74 11.12 3.43 -4.81
N VAL A 75 10.48 3.02 -5.88
CA VAL A 75 9.12 3.42 -6.23
C VAL A 75 8.25 2.18 -6.43
N PRO A 76 6.94 2.25 -6.16
CA PRO A 76 6.04 1.14 -6.43
C PRO A 76 6.03 0.76 -7.91
N GLU A 77 6.26 -0.52 -8.21
CA GLU A 77 6.24 -1.06 -9.58
C GLU A 77 5.07 -2.00 -9.81
N THR A 78 4.86 -2.94 -8.89
CA THR A 78 3.78 -3.94 -8.98
C THR A 78 2.95 -3.90 -7.72
N VAL A 79 1.64 -3.80 -7.86
CA VAL A 79 0.67 -3.78 -6.77
C VAL A 79 -0.28 -4.95 -6.91
N SER A 80 -0.41 -5.74 -5.85
CA SER A 80 -1.39 -6.82 -5.75
C SER A 80 -2.27 -6.58 -4.54
N VAL A 81 -3.59 -6.65 -4.72
CA VAL A 81 -4.57 -6.43 -3.65
C VAL A 81 -5.50 -7.63 -3.58
N TRP A 82 -5.70 -8.17 -2.40
CA TRP A 82 -6.68 -9.22 -2.14
C TRP A 82 -7.35 -8.95 -0.79
N SER A 83 -8.64 -8.63 -0.86
CA SER A 83 -9.43 -8.23 0.31
C SER A 83 -8.80 -7.02 1.02
N GLU A 84 -8.45 -7.13 2.29
CA GLU A 84 -7.88 -6.07 3.11
C GLU A 84 -6.35 -6.09 3.16
N GLU A 85 -5.74 -6.96 2.38
CA GLU A 85 -4.29 -7.13 2.32
C GLU A 85 -3.75 -6.70 0.96
N ALA A 86 -2.55 -6.17 0.94
CA ALA A 86 -1.87 -5.80 -0.29
C ALA A 86 -0.36 -6.03 -0.21
N GLN A 87 0.23 -6.22 -1.38
CA GLN A 87 1.65 -6.36 -1.56
C GLN A 87 2.11 -5.38 -2.63
N VAL A 88 3.17 -4.66 -2.36
CA VAL A 88 3.80 -3.74 -3.32
C VAL A 88 5.23 -4.16 -3.52
N LYS A 89 5.62 -4.34 -4.78
CA LYS A 89 7.01 -4.60 -5.16
C LYS A 89 7.64 -3.36 -5.76
N THR A 90 8.86 -3.10 -5.34
CA THR A 90 9.78 -2.17 -5.97
C THR A 90 10.91 -2.95 -6.64
N ALA A 91 11.89 -2.27 -7.22
CA ALA A 91 13.05 -2.94 -7.80
C ALA A 91 13.86 -3.75 -6.76
N ARG A 92 13.82 -3.36 -5.48
CA ARG A 92 14.70 -3.93 -4.43
C ARG A 92 13.97 -4.36 -3.17
N ASP A 93 12.65 -4.20 -3.09
CA ASP A 93 11.90 -4.46 -1.88
C ASP A 93 10.52 -5.05 -2.17
N THR A 94 9.94 -5.64 -1.15
CA THR A 94 8.54 -6.01 -1.07
C THR A 94 7.96 -5.40 0.18
N LEU A 95 6.87 -4.65 0.03
CA LEU A 95 6.11 -4.06 1.13
C LEU A 95 4.77 -4.77 1.28
N PHE A 96 4.31 -4.88 2.50
CA PHE A 96 2.98 -5.38 2.84
C PHE A 96 2.14 -4.28 3.46
N LEU A 97 0.86 -4.26 3.12
CA LEU A 97 -0.09 -3.27 3.60
C LEU A 97 -1.38 -3.97 4.06
N HIS A 98 -2.06 -3.33 4.98
CA HIS A 98 -3.37 -3.74 5.47
C HIS A 98 -4.33 -2.56 5.43
N GLU A 99 -5.55 -2.79 4.98
CA GLU A 99 -6.59 -1.77 4.99
C GLU A 99 -7.18 -1.61 6.39
N SER A 100 -7.05 -0.40 6.93
CA SER A 100 -7.66 0.01 8.19
C SER A 100 -8.89 0.86 7.93
N PRO A 101 -9.71 1.16 8.96
CA PRO A 101 -10.86 2.08 8.81
C PRO A 101 -10.48 3.46 8.28
N THR A 102 -9.25 3.89 8.44
CA THR A 102 -8.76 5.21 8.01
C THR A 102 -7.91 5.16 6.74
N GLY A 103 -7.74 4.00 6.13
CA GLY A 103 -6.96 3.82 4.92
C GLY A 103 -5.91 2.72 5.02
N TRP A 104 -5.10 2.59 4.00
CA TRP A 104 -4.03 1.59 3.95
C TRP A 104 -2.86 1.99 4.85
N LEU A 105 -2.32 1.02 5.57
CA LEU A 105 -1.15 1.17 6.43
C LEU A 105 -0.09 0.12 6.09
N ILE A 106 1.16 0.47 6.24
CA ILE A 106 2.30 -0.43 6.04
C ILE A 106 2.38 -1.39 7.23
N THR A 107 2.34 -2.68 6.97
CA THR A 107 2.52 -3.73 7.96
C THR A 107 3.91 -4.35 7.90
N GLY A 108 4.56 -4.28 6.75
CA GLY A 108 5.92 -4.79 6.57
C GLY A 108 6.67 -4.05 5.48
N ALA A 109 7.95 -3.82 5.68
CA ALA A 109 8.85 -3.20 4.71
C ALA A 109 10.27 -3.72 4.87
N GLY A 110 11.07 -3.62 3.80
CA GLY A 110 12.38 -4.22 3.78
C GLY A 110 12.27 -5.74 3.85
N CYS A 111 11.39 -6.33 3.07
CA CYS A 111 11.04 -7.75 3.15
C CYS A 111 11.78 -8.55 2.10
N ARG A 112 12.40 -9.64 2.53
CA ARG A 112 13.08 -10.59 1.66
C ARG A 112 12.54 -11.99 1.86
N HIS A 113 12.50 -12.80 0.83
CA HIS A 113 12.18 -14.21 0.96
C HIS A 113 13.23 -14.93 1.80
N ARG A 114 12.78 -15.59 2.88
CA ARG A 114 13.56 -16.63 3.57
C ARG A 114 13.44 -17.94 2.80
N ASN A 115 12.25 -18.23 2.30
CA ASN A 115 11.93 -19.33 1.40
C ASN A 115 10.72 -18.94 0.55
N GLU A 116 10.17 -19.85 -0.25
CA GLU A 116 9.04 -19.53 -1.15
C GLU A 116 7.77 -19.04 -0.45
N GLN A 117 7.62 -19.30 0.85
CA GLN A 117 6.38 -19.01 1.59
C GLN A 117 6.56 -17.97 2.70
N VAL A 118 7.79 -17.67 3.10
CA VAL A 118 8.08 -16.84 4.27
C VAL A 118 8.94 -15.66 3.89
N TYR A 119 8.52 -14.49 4.35
CA TYR A 119 9.29 -13.24 4.27
C TYR A 119 9.86 -12.88 5.63
N ASP A 120 11.09 -12.38 5.63
CA ASP A 120 11.69 -11.65 6.73
C ASP A 120 11.71 -10.16 6.39
N CYS A 121 11.20 -9.34 7.27
CA CYS A 121 11.13 -7.89 7.09
C CYS A 121 11.98 -7.16 8.13
N VAL A 122 12.63 -6.07 7.74
CA VAL A 122 13.35 -5.20 8.69
C VAL A 122 12.39 -4.31 9.48
N VAL A 123 11.18 -4.09 8.95
CA VAL A 123 10.08 -3.41 9.62
C VAL A 123 8.86 -4.32 9.59
N GLY A 124 8.30 -4.65 10.74
CA GLY A 124 7.08 -5.45 10.83
C GLY A 124 7.19 -6.84 10.19
N GLY A 125 6.15 -7.23 9.49
CA GLY A 125 6.04 -8.50 8.76
C GLY A 125 4.78 -8.56 7.90
N PRO A 126 4.63 -9.61 7.11
CA PRO A 126 3.42 -9.82 6.32
C PRO A 126 2.17 -9.95 7.17
#